data_9234811be18fb54d8df4f7e7509b5a30
#
_entry.id   9234811be18fb54d8df4f7e7509b5a30
#
_cell.length_a   1.000
_cell.length_b   1.000
_cell.length_c   1.000
_cell.angle_alpha   90.00
_cell.angle_beta   90.00
_cell.angle_gamma   90.00
#
_symmetry.space_group_name_H-M   'P 1'
#
loop_
_entity.id
_entity.type
_entity.pdbx_description
1 polymer ?
#
loop_
_entity_poly.entity_id
_entity_poly.type
_entity_poly.pdbx_seq_one_letter_code
_entity_poly.pdbx_strand_id
1 'polypeptide(L)'
;ITDGNADEVIQEFHRVLKPGGVLGVVDHRADPARPAAEQLKAGYLREDDVIALFEKAGFRLVARAEIAANPRDTKDHPQGVWTLPPSLRLKALDRERYLKIGESDKFTLKFVKIAPQ
;
A
#
# COMPACT_ATOMS: atom_id res chain seq x y z
N ILE A 1 8.71 -2.27 -0.81
CA ILE A 1 8.34 -1.11 -1.63
C ILE A 1 8.74 0.22 -0.98
N THR A 2 8.73 0.30 0.35
CA THR A 2 9.01 1.57 1.06
C THR A 2 10.49 1.84 1.32
N ASP A 3 11.39 0.93 1.02
CA ASP A 3 12.81 1.01 1.38
C ASP A 3 13.72 1.46 0.22
N GLY A 4 13.17 2.12 -0.78
CA GLY A 4 13.95 2.74 -1.86
C GLY A 4 14.35 1.83 -3.01
N ASN A 5 13.99 0.54 -2.95
CA ASN A 5 14.29 -0.43 -3.99
C ASN A 5 13.06 -0.90 -4.76
N ALA A 6 12.01 -0.10 -4.77
CA ALA A 6 10.72 -0.46 -5.37
C ALA A 6 10.86 -0.86 -6.84
N ASP A 7 11.60 -0.09 -7.63
CA ASP A 7 11.78 -0.38 -9.05
C ASP A 7 12.42 -1.75 -9.29
N GLU A 8 13.44 -2.09 -8.51
CA GLU A 8 14.14 -3.38 -8.63
C GLU A 8 13.22 -4.54 -8.26
N VAL A 9 12.46 -4.41 -7.19
CA VAL A 9 11.53 -5.44 -6.71
C VAL A 9 10.43 -5.66 -7.74
N ILE A 10 9.86 -4.59 -8.28
CA ILE A 10 8.78 -4.68 -9.27
C ILE A 10 9.29 -5.31 -10.57
N GLN A 11 10.50 -4.97 -11.00
CA GLN A 11 11.13 -5.58 -12.16
C GLN A 11 11.34 -7.08 -11.98
N GLU A 12 11.71 -7.53 -10.77
CA GLU A 12 11.83 -8.95 -10.47
C GLU A 12 10.47 -9.65 -10.56
N PHE A 13 9.41 -9.04 -10.05
CA PHE A 13 8.06 -9.59 -10.22
C PHE A 13 7.70 -9.72 -11.69
N HIS A 14 8.02 -8.71 -12.49
CA HIS A 14 7.77 -8.73 -13.92
C HIS A 14 8.56 -9.85 -14.61
N ARG A 15 9.82 -10.05 -14.24
CA ARG A 15 10.69 -11.06 -14.81
C ARG A 15 10.18 -12.48 -14.57
N VAL A 16 9.70 -12.79 -13.35
CA VAL A 16 9.30 -14.15 -12.98
C VAL A 16 7.90 -14.53 -13.45
N LEU A 17 7.05 -13.55 -13.77
CA LEU A 17 5.70 -13.82 -14.25
C LEU A 17 5.70 -14.08 -15.76
N LYS A 18 4.83 -14.98 -16.20
CA LYS A 18 4.55 -15.19 -17.63
C LYS A 18 3.70 -14.03 -18.15
N PRO A 19 3.77 -13.70 -19.44
CA PRO A 19 2.80 -12.77 -20.05
C PRO A 19 1.37 -13.20 -19.73
N GLY A 20 0.54 -12.25 -19.33
CA GLY A 20 -0.80 -12.52 -18.84
C GLY A 20 -0.87 -12.98 -17.38
N GLY A 21 0.29 -13.17 -16.73
CA GLY A 21 0.34 -13.50 -15.30
C GLY A 21 -0.24 -12.39 -14.43
N VAL A 22 -0.81 -12.77 -13.31
CA VAL A 22 -1.55 -11.87 -12.42
C VAL A 22 -0.75 -11.60 -11.17
N LEU A 23 -0.73 -10.33 -10.74
CA LEU A 23 -0.08 -9.89 -9.49
C LEU A 23 -1.09 -9.11 -8.66
N GLY A 24 -1.29 -9.54 -7.42
CA GLY A 24 -2.08 -8.80 -6.43
C GLY A 24 -1.18 -7.94 -5.56
N VAL A 25 -1.59 -6.70 -5.30
CA VAL A 25 -0.85 -5.76 -4.45
C VAL A 25 -1.80 -5.18 -3.39
N VAL A 26 -1.44 -5.35 -2.13
CA VAL A 26 -2.15 -4.76 -0.99
C VAL A 26 -1.16 -3.99 -0.16
N ASP A 27 -1.46 -2.72 0.13
CA ASP A 27 -0.58 -1.90 0.96
C ASP A 27 -1.36 -0.77 1.63
N HIS A 28 -0.73 -0.12 2.60
CA HIS A 28 -1.33 0.97 3.37
C HIS A 28 -1.54 2.20 2.49
N ARG A 29 -2.78 2.66 2.40
CA ARG A 29 -3.16 3.76 1.50
C ARG A 29 -2.95 5.12 2.15
N ALA A 30 -2.14 5.97 1.52
CA ALA A 30 -1.92 7.35 1.95
C ALA A 30 -3.14 8.24 1.67
N ASP A 31 -3.28 9.29 2.48
CA ASP A 31 -4.23 10.37 2.20
C ASP A 31 -3.62 11.27 1.13
N PRO A 32 -4.24 11.38 -0.06
CA PRO A 32 -3.69 12.20 -1.14
C PRO A 32 -3.69 13.71 -0.84
N ALA A 33 -4.43 14.15 0.17
CA ALA A 33 -4.45 15.55 0.60
C ALA A 33 -3.28 15.91 1.51
N ARG A 34 -2.49 14.93 1.97
CA ARG A 34 -1.33 15.15 2.85
C ARG A 34 -0.02 15.01 2.07
N PRO A 35 1.09 15.64 2.54
CA PRO A 35 2.38 15.50 1.86
C PRO A 35 2.81 14.04 1.75
N ALA A 36 3.23 13.63 0.56
CA ALA A 36 3.60 12.24 0.28
C ALA A 36 4.76 11.77 1.16
N ALA A 37 5.76 12.62 1.38
CA ALA A 37 6.93 12.27 2.20
C ALA A 37 6.53 12.02 3.66
N GLU A 38 5.61 12.81 4.21
CA GLU A 38 5.09 12.64 5.57
C GLU A 38 4.34 11.32 5.69
N GLN A 39 3.46 11.03 4.72
CA GLN A 39 2.70 9.79 4.69
C GLN A 39 3.62 8.58 4.54
N LEU A 40 4.67 8.68 3.72
CA LEU A 40 5.64 7.61 3.53
C LEU A 40 6.37 7.25 4.82
N LYS A 41 6.79 8.24 5.60
CA LYS A 41 7.39 8.02 6.92
C LYS A 41 6.46 7.28 7.87
N ALA A 42 5.16 7.56 7.76
CA ALA A 42 4.12 6.92 8.55
C ALA A 42 3.73 5.53 8.03
N GLY A 43 4.35 5.07 6.95
CA GLY A 43 4.09 3.75 6.36
C GLY A 43 2.98 3.71 5.32
N TYR A 44 2.47 4.85 4.89
CA TYR A 44 1.41 4.93 3.89
C TYR A 44 1.97 5.28 2.52
N LEU A 45 1.44 4.63 1.48
CA LEU A 45 1.80 4.87 0.08
C LEU A 45 0.61 5.46 -0.68
N ARG A 46 0.88 6.42 -1.56
CA ARG A 46 -0.15 6.93 -2.46
C ARG A 46 -0.50 5.87 -3.49
N GLU A 47 -1.78 5.53 -3.56
CA GLU A 47 -2.28 4.51 -4.50
C GLU A 47 -1.91 4.83 -5.94
N ASP A 48 -2.06 6.09 -6.38
CA ASP A 48 -1.74 6.50 -7.75
C ASP A 48 -0.25 6.35 -8.07
N ASP A 49 0.62 6.63 -7.10
CA ASP A 49 2.07 6.46 -7.29
C ASP A 49 2.44 4.99 -7.47
N VAL A 50 1.81 4.11 -6.70
CA VAL A 50 2.03 2.66 -6.80
C VAL A 50 1.56 2.16 -8.17
N ILE A 51 0.39 2.58 -8.63
CA ILE A 51 -0.13 2.22 -9.95
C ILE A 51 0.86 2.65 -11.04
N ALA A 52 1.35 3.90 -10.97
CA ALA A 52 2.30 4.42 -11.96
C ALA A 52 3.60 3.62 -12.01
N LEU A 53 4.13 3.20 -10.84
CA LEU A 53 5.33 2.39 -10.76
C LEU A 53 5.15 1.04 -11.47
N PHE A 54 4.02 0.36 -11.24
CA PHE A 54 3.73 -0.93 -11.88
C PHE A 54 3.49 -0.76 -13.37
N GLU A 55 2.77 0.28 -13.79
CA GLU A 55 2.54 0.53 -15.22
C GLU A 55 3.85 0.79 -15.96
N LYS A 56 4.75 1.56 -15.38
CA LYS A 56 6.08 1.81 -15.94
C LYS A 56 6.89 0.53 -16.11
N ALA A 57 6.69 -0.44 -15.23
CA ALA A 57 7.42 -1.71 -15.25
C ALA A 57 6.80 -2.76 -16.20
N GLY A 58 5.72 -2.43 -16.92
CA GLY A 58 5.11 -3.34 -17.87
C GLY A 58 3.91 -4.12 -17.36
N PHE A 59 3.24 -3.59 -16.35
CA PHE A 59 1.99 -4.14 -15.85
C PHE A 59 0.82 -3.26 -16.23
N ARG A 60 -0.38 -3.84 -16.26
CA ARG A 60 -1.62 -3.10 -16.47
C ARG A 60 -2.58 -3.35 -15.31
N LEU A 61 -3.09 -2.27 -14.74
CA LEU A 61 -4.12 -2.36 -13.70
C LEU A 61 -5.42 -2.88 -14.33
N VAL A 62 -5.96 -3.97 -13.80
CA VAL A 62 -7.19 -4.58 -14.32
C VAL A 62 -8.32 -4.59 -13.31
N ALA A 63 -8.04 -4.40 -12.01
CA ALA A 63 -9.07 -4.34 -11.00
C ALA A 63 -8.58 -3.62 -9.75
N ARG A 64 -9.51 -3.03 -9.02
CA ARG A 64 -9.33 -2.47 -7.67
C ARG A 64 -10.41 -3.04 -6.78
N ALA A 65 -10.11 -3.20 -5.49
CA ALA A 65 -11.11 -3.61 -4.50
C ALA A 65 -10.92 -2.81 -3.22
N GLU A 66 -11.99 -2.65 -2.47
CA GLU A 66 -11.98 -1.94 -1.19
C GLU A 66 -12.17 -2.90 -0.01
N ILE A 67 -11.87 -4.19 -0.20
CA ILE A 67 -12.05 -5.23 0.82
C ILE A 67 -11.17 -5.02 2.05
N ALA A 68 -10.04 -4.34 1.90
CA ALA A 68 -9.13 -4.01 3.00
C ALA A 68 -9.16 -2.52 3.36
N ALA A 69 -10.13 -1.76 2.87
CA ALA A 69 -10.29 -0.35 3.19
C ALA A 69 -10.80 -0.17 4.62
N ASN A 70 -10.30 0.87 5.28
CA ASN A 70 -10.79 1.26 6.60
C ASN A 70 -10.97 2.77 6.68
N PRO A 71 -12.19 3.29 6.48
CA PRO A 71 -12.45 4.73 6.51
C PRO A 71 -12.27 5.36 7.89
N ARG A 72 -12.14 4.57 8.96
CA ARG A 72 -11.87 5.08 10.32
C ARG A 72 -10.40 5.43 10.53
N ASP A 73 -9.52 5.01 9.63
CA ASP A 73 -8.10 5.34 9.71
C ASP A 73 -7.88 6.78 9.26
N THR A 74 -7.55 7.67 10.19
CA THR A 74 -7.33 9.09 9.91
C THR A 74 -5.91 9.41 9.41
N LYS A 75 -5.01 8.42 9.48
CA LYS A 75 -3.65 8.47 8.88
C LYS A 75 -2.74 9.56 9.49
N ASP A 76 -2.99 9.91 10.75
CA ASP A 76 -2.27 10.94 11.49
C ASP A 76 -1.78 10.44 12.85
N HIS A 77 -1.55 9.13 12.98
CA HIS A 77 -1.19 8.50 14.24
C HIS A 77 0.27 8.74 14.61
N PRO A 78 0.61 8.80 15.91
CA PRO A 78 1.98 9.15 16.37
C PRO A 78 3.09 8.27 15.81
N GLN A 79 2.83 6.96 15.66
CA GLN A 79 3.78 6.01 15.09
C GLN A 79 3.31 5.48 13.73
N GLY A 80 2.52 6.26 13.01
CA GLY A 80 1.99 5.87 11.70
C GLY A 80 1.14 4.61 11.78
N VAL A 81 1.23 3.76 10.75
CA VAL A 81 0.48 2.50 10.69
C VAL A 81 0.80 1.56 11.86
N TRP A 82 1.98 1.68 12.46
CA TRP A 82 2.41 0.83 13.57
C TRP A 82 1.72 1.18 14.89
N THR A 83 1.04 2.32 14.98
CA THR A 83 0.17 2.68 16.10
C THR A 83 -1.05 1.77 16.16
N LEU A 84 -1.53 1.33 14.99
CA LEU A 84 -2.75 0.56 14.85
C LEU A 84 -2.50 -0.95 15.00
N PRO A 85 -3.58 -1.75 15.23
CA PRO A 85 -3.44 -3.21 15.18
C PRO A 85 -2.85 -3.69 13.85
N PRO A 86 -2.13 -4.79 13.81
CA PRO A 86 -1.77 -5.65 14.95
C PRO A 86 -0.59 -5.15 15.76
N SER A 87 0.15 -4.15 15.27
CA SER A 87 1.39 -3.70 15.92
C SER A 87 1.18 -3.06 17.28
N LEU A 88 0.20 -2.13 17.41
CA LEU A 88 -0.11 -1.43 18.65
C LEU A 88 1.16 -0.96 19.37
N ARG A 89 2.01 -0.24 18.62
CA ARG A 89 3.37 0.12 19.08
C ARG A 89 3.38 0.95 20.37
N LEU A 90 2.32 1.73 20.62
CA LEU A 90 2.18 2.50 21.86
C LEU A 90 1.75 1.65 23.06
N LYS A 91 1.57 0.35 22.86
CA LYS A 91 1.24 -0.64 23.89
C LYS A 91 -0.06 -0.28 24.62
N ALA A 92 -0.01 0.03 25.93
CA ALA A 92 -1.20 0.33 26.72
C ALA A 92 -1.76 1.73 26.46
N LEU A 93 -0.97 2.65 25.90
CA LEU A 93 -1.41 4.04 25.71
C LEU A 93 -2.50 4.09 24.63
N ASP A 94 -3.68 4.56 24.98
CA ASP A 94 -4.85 4.69 24.09
C ASP A 94 -5.21 3.40 23.35
N ARG A 95 -4.87 2.25 23.91
CA ARG A 95 -5.05 0.95 23.26
C ARG A 95 -6.49 0.72 22.77
N GLU A 96 -7.48 1.04 23.60
CA GLU A 96 -8.88 0.86 23.21
C GLU A 96 -9.27 1.71 22.01
N ARG A 97 -8.75 2.94 21.95
CA ARG A 97 -8.99 3.85 20.83
C ARG A 97 -8.48 3.25 19.53
N TYR A 98 -7.24 2.74 19.53
CA TYR A 98 -6.63 2.17 18.33
C TYR A 98 -7.26 0.83 17.94
N LEU A 99 -7.67 0.03 18.92
CA LEU A 99 -8.42 -1.20 18.61
C LEU A 99 -9.77 -0.90 17.95
N LYS A 100 -10.43 0.18 18.33
CA LYS A 100 -11.70 0.59 17.70
C LYS A 100 -11.51 1.10 16.28
N ILE A 101 -10.40 1.77 16.00
CA ILE A 101 -10.05 2.20 14.65
C ILE A 101 -9.81 0.97 13.77
N GLY A 102 -9.12 -0.03 14.30
CA GLY A 102 -8.76 -1.24 13.57
C GLY A 102 -7.48 -1.09 12.77
N GLU A 103 -7.25 -2.00 11.85
CA GLU A 103 -6.06 -1.95 10.99
C GLU A 103 -6.10 -0.76 10.05
N SER A 104 -4.94 -0.37 9.53
CA SER A 104 -4.83 0.76 8.60
C SER A 104 -5.70 0.58 7.36
N ASP A 105 -6.08 1.70 6.75
CA ASP A 105 -6.73 1.70 5.45
C ASP A 105 -5.76 1.18 4.39
N LYS A 106 -6.20 0.23 3.57
CA LYS A 106 -5.38 -0.39 2.54
C LYS A 106 -6.08 -0.36 1.19
N PHE A 107 -5.31 -0.13 0.14
CA PHE A 107 -5.76 -0.37 -1.22
C PHE A 107 -5.48 -1.82 -1.61
N THR A 108 -6.28 -2.34 -2.53
CA THR A 108 -6.10 -3.67 -3.13
C THR A 108 -6.16 -3.52 -4.63
N LEU A 109 -5.07 -3.89 -5.30
CA LEU A 109 -4.91 -3.71 -6.74
C LEU A 109 -4.58 -5.05 -7.39
N LYS A 110 -5.07 -5.23 -8.62
CA LYS A 110 -4.76 -6.41 -9.43
C LYS A 110 -4.15 -5.95 -10.75
N PHE A 111 -2.97 -6.45 -11.02
CA PHE A 111 -2.24 -6.15 -12.25
C PHE A 111 -2.05 -7.40 -13.09
N VAL A 112 -1.91 -7.19 -14.40
CA VAL A 112 -1.57 -8.23 -15.36
C VAL A 112 -0.28 -7.84 -16.07
N LYS A 113 0.65 -8.78 -16.22
CA LYS A 113 1.86 -8.56 -16.99
C LYS A 113 1.50 -8.42 -18.46
N ILE A 114 1.89 -7.28 -19.07
CA ILE A 114 1.66 -7.02 -20.49
C ILE A 114 2.71 -7.82 -21.29
N ALA A 115 2.24 -8.50 -22.34
CA ALA A 115 3.15 -9.21 -23.23
C ALA A 115 4.07 -8.22 -23.97
N PRO A 116 5.34 -8.58 -24.21
CA PRO A 116 6.22 -7.76 -25.04
C PRO A 116 5.63 -7.60 -26.43
N GLN A 117 5.71 -6.38 -26.94
CA GLN A 117 5.27 -6.07 -28.31
C GLN A 117 6.43 -6.07 -29.28
#